data_f7b7ba4a0980c4cc0f70fabec085bb30
#
_entry.id   f7b7ba4a0980c4cc0f70fabec085bb30
#
_cell.length_a   1.000
_cell.length_b   1.000
_cell.length_c   1.000
_cell.angle_alpha   90.00
_cell.angle_beta   90.00
_cell.angle_gamma   90.00
#
_symmetry.space_group_name_H-M   'P 1'
#
loop_
_entity.id
_entity.type
_entity.pdbx_description
1 polymer ?
#
loop_
_entity_poly.entity_id
_entity_poly.type
_entity_poly.pdbx_seq_one_letter_code
_entity_poly.pdbx_strand_id
1 'polypeptide(L)'
;MRFLIISLIAIFMVAGSIHKFKVPSIDGGTIDFSKFKGKKILVVNTASKCGYTPQYADLEKLYEQYKSKLVIVGFPANNFGAQEPGTNSEINAFCQKNYGVTFTMAEKVSVKGEDIHPLFKWLTTKGENGVMDAEIKWNFTKFLLDEKGQLINVFPSKVNPLDEEITKYLK
;
A
#
# COMPACT_ATOMS: atom_id res chain seq x y z
N MET A 1 -25.01 -46.63 -25.42
CA MET A 1 -23.78 -45.87 -25.01
C MET A 1 -24.23 -44.50 -24.53
N ARG A 2 -24.15 -44.27 -23.20
CA ARG A 2 -24.47 -42.94 -22.60
C ARG A 2 -23.14 -42.19 -22.45
N PHE A 3 -22.95 -41.12 -23.21
CA PHE A 3 -21.79 -40.24 -23.04
C PHE A 3 -22.04 -39.34 -21.82
N LEU A 4 -21.23 -39.53 -20.78
CA LEU A 4 -21.19 -38.66 -19.62
C LEU A 4 -20.39 -37.42 -20.02
N ILE A 5 -21.08 -36.26 -20.18
CA ILE A 5 -20.42 -34.97 -20.37
C ILE A 5 -19.99 -34.51 -18.98
N ILE A 6 -18.69 -34.64 -18.68
CA ILE A 6 -18.09 -34.07 -17.47
C ILE A 6 -17.88 -32.57 -17.77
N SER A 7 -18.78 -31.75 -17.24
CA SER A 7 -18.61 -30.28 -17.30
C SER A 7 -17.49 -29.88 -16.34
N LEU A 8 -16.37 -29.46 -16.90
CA LEU A 8 -15.24 -28.92 -16.14
C LEU A 8 -15.61 -27.50 -15.71
N ILE A 9 -16.10 -27.35 -14.48
CA ILE A 9 -16.33 -26.03 -13.89
C ILE A 9 -14.95 -25.44 -13.55
N ALA A 10 -14.46 -24.54 -14.39
CA ALA A 10 -13.29 -23.73 -14.09
C ALA A 10 -13.66 -22.78 -12.94
N ILE A 11 -13.20 -23.06 -11.74
CA ILE A 11 -13.30 -22.13 -10.61
C ILE A 11 -12.32 -21.00 -10.90
N PHE A 12 -12.82 -19.89 -11.44
CA PHE A 12 -12.09 -18.64 -11.49
C PHE A 12 -11.94 -18.15 -10.05
N MET A 13 -10.78 -18.31 -9.46
CA MET A 13 -10.42 -17.57 -8.26
C MET A 13 -10.41 -16.08 -8.63
N VAL A 14 -11.45 -15.36 -8.21
CA VAL A 14 -11.49 -13.90 -8.35
C VAL A 14 -10.38 -13.36 -7.45
N ALA A 15 -9.36 -12.77 -8.06
CA ALA A 15 -8.29 -12.10 -7.33
C ALA A 15 -8.92 -11.10 -6.33
N GLY A 16 -8.51 -11.18 -5.07
CA GLY A 16 -9.02 -10.28 -4.04
C GLY A 16 -8.72 -8.82 -4.40
N SER A 17 -9.58 -7.90 -3.97
CA SER A 17 -9.38 -6.47 -4.19
C SER A 17 -9.11 -5.75 -2.86
N ILE A 18 -8.21 -4.76 -2.86
CA ILE A 18 -7.94 -3.88 -1.70
C ILE A 18 -9.20 -3.11 -1.27
N HIS A 19 -10.16 -2.93 -2.17
CA HIS A 19 -11.41 -2.19 -1.92
C HIS A 19 -12.29 -2.80 -0.81
N LYS A 20 -12.00 -4.01 -0.35
CA LYS A 20 -12.68 -4.63 0.80
C LYS A 20 -12.21 -4.10 2.16
N PHE A 21 -11.06 -3.42 2.20
CA PHE A 21 -10.46 -2.98 3.45
C PHE A 21 -10.95 -1.61 3.90
N LYS A 22 -11.07 -1.47 5.22
CA LYS A 22 -11.24 -0.22 5.95
C LYS A 22 -10.19 -0.20 7.06
N VAL A 23 -9.48 0.90 7.20
CA VAL A 23 -8.42 1.05 8.20
C VAL A 23 -8.56 2.39 8.93
N PRO A 24 -8.12 2.50 10.18
CA PRO A 24 -8.09 3.79 10.88
C PRO A 24 -7.17 4.80 10.20
N SER A 25 -7.59 6.06 10.15
CA SER A 25 -6.77 7.18 9.68
C SER A 25 -5.94 7.76 10.82
N ILE A 26 -4.73 8.24 10.53
CA ILE A 26 -3.80 8.78 11.52
C ILE A 26 -4.34 10.06 12.22
N ASP A 27 -5.24 10.78 11.57
CA ASP A 27 -5.90 12.00 12.07
C ASP A 27 -7.27 11.75 12.67
N GLY A 28 -7.66 10.48 12.84
CA GLY A 28 -8.97 10.01 13.25
C GLY A 28 -9.89 9.70 12.07
N GLY A 29 -10.92 8.91 12.32
CA GLY A 29 -11.84 8.44 11.30
C GLY A 29 -11.36 7.18 10.58
N THR A 30 -11.86 6.95 9.36
CA THR A 30 -11.67 5.70 8.63
C THR A 30 -11.30 5.94 7.17
N ILE A 31 -10.23 5.31 6.73
CA ILE A 31 -9.86 5.19 5.31
C ILE A 31 -10.62 3.99 4.74
N ASP A 32 -11.62 4.26 3.92
CA ASP A 32 -12.40 3.23 3.21
C ASP A 32 -11.86 3.09 1.79
N PHE A 33 -11.12 2.02 1.51
CA PHE A 33 -10.51 1.79 0.20
C PHE A 33 -11.54 1.64 -0.92
N SER A 34 -12.81 1.32 -0.61
CA SER A 34 -13.87 1.26 -1.63
C SER A 34 -14.15 2.61 -2.29
N LYS A 35 -13.81 3.72 -1.62
CA LYS A 35 -13.94 5.09 -2.14
C LYS A 35 -12.86 5.44 -3.18
N PHE A 36 -11.83 4.60 -3.33
CA PHE A 36 -10.73 4.80 -4.27
C PHE A 36 -10.90 4.06 -5.59
N LYS A 37 -12.05 3.40 -5.80
CA LYS A 37 -12.40 2.75 -7.08
C LYS A 37 -12.23 3.73 -8.25
N GLY A 38 -11.63 3.25 -9.34
CA GLY A 38 -11.35 4.07 -10.52
C GLY A 38 -10.04 4.86 -10.45
N LYS A 39 -9.31 4.79 -9.33
CA LYS A 39 -7.96 5.35 -9.20
C LYS A 39 -6.96 4.24 -8.91
N LYS A 40 -5.72 4.41 -9.37
CA LYS A 40 -4.60 3.60 -8.90
C LYS A 40 -4.31 3.91 -7.42
N ILE A 41 -3.79 2.93 -6.70
CA ILE A 41 -3.48 3.09 -5.29
C ILE A 41 -2.02 2.70 -5.07
N LEU A 42 -1.25 3.55 -4.39
CA LEU A 42 0.10 3.26 -3.93
C LEU A 42 0.08 3.14 -2.40
N VAL A 43 0.27 1.93 -1.89
CA VAL A 43 0.41 1.65 -0.45
C VAL A 43 1.89 1.62 -0.12
N VAL A 44 2.31 2.35 0.92
CA VAL A 44 3.73 2.46 1.33
C VAL A 44 3.84 2.29 2.83
N ASN A 45 4.71 1.39 3.31
CA ASN A 45 5.07 1.35 4.73
C ASN A 45 6.17 2.37 5.02
N THR A 46 5.97 3.22 6.01
CA THR A 46 6.80 4.40 6.26
C THR A 46 7.44 4.42 7.64
N ALA A 47 8.47 5.25 7.83
CA ALA A 47 9.09 5.49 9.12
C ALA A 47 9.77 6.88 9.17
N SER A 48 9.76 7.50 10.37
CA SER A 48 10.28 8.85 10.59
C SER A 48 11.80 8.91 10.80
N LYS A 49 12.46 7.79 11.15
CA LYS A 49 13.90 7.73 11.50
C LYS A 49 14.68 6.76 10.60
N CYS A 50 14.35 6.70 9.32
CA CYS A 50 14.94 5.82 8.32
C CYS A 50 15.81 6.61 7.34
N GLY A 51 16.86 6.00 6.77
CA GLY A 51 17.62 6.60 5.69
C GLY A 51 16.78 6.91 4.44
N TYR A 52 15.64 6.25 4.26
CA TYR A 52 14.68 6.50 3.18
C TYR A 52 13.59 7.52 3.54
N THR A 53 13.56 8.07 4.77
CA THR A 53 12.56 9.08 5.17
C THR A 53 12.44 10.28 4.22
N PRO A 54 13.53 10.77 3.57
CA PRO A 54 13.40 11.82 2.55
C PRO A 54 12.45 11.49 1.39
N GLN A 55 12.14 10.22 1.14
CA GLN A 55 11.15 9.83 0.11
C GLN A 55 9.73 10.34 0.40
N TYR A 56 9.41 10.81 1.60
CA TYR A 56 8.14 11.52 1.85
C TYR A 56 7.96 12.73 0.92
N ALA A 57 9.04 13.49 0.67
CA ALA A 57 8.97 14.63 -0.25
C ALA A 57 8.68 14.20 -1.70
N ASP A 58 9.24 13.06 -2.13
CA ASP A 58 9.02 12.55 -3.49
C ASP A 58 7.64 11.87 -3.62
N LEU A 59 7.14 11.23 -2.55
CA LEU A 59 5.77 10.74 -2.48
C LEU A 59 4.76 11.90 -2.59
N GLU A 60 5.00 13.01 -1.90
CA GLU A 60 4.14 14.18 -1.98
C GLU A 60 4.14 14.79 -3.40
N LYS A 61 5.31 14.93 -4.02
CA LYS A 61 5.41 15.38 -5.42
C LYS A 61 4.66 14.45 -6.37
N LEU A 62 4.81 13.13 -6.21
CA LEU A 62 4.10 12.15 -7.00
C LEU A 62 2.58 12.28 -6.81
N TYR A 63 2.15 12.44 -5.57
CA TYR A 63 0.73 12.64 -5.25
C TYR A 63 0.19 13.90 -5.92
N GLU A 64 0.84 15.05 -5.77
CA GLU A 64 0.42 16.31 -6.39
C GLU A 64 0.32 16.22 -7.92
N GLN A 65 1.27 15.54 -8.56
CA GLN A 65 1.27 15.35 -10.01
C GLN A 65 0.11 14.46 -10.52
N TYR A 66 -0.28 13.45 -9.71
CA TYR A 66 -1.17 12.39 -10.18
C TYR A 66 -2.46 12.24 -9.34
N LYS A 67 -2.78 13.15 -8.41
CA LYS A 67 -3.93 13.04 -7.47
C LYS A 67 -5.30 12.88 -8.14
N SER A 68 -5.44 13.24 -9.41
CA SER A 68 -6.67 12.97 -10.17
C SER A 68 -6.88 11.48 -10.43
N LYS A 69 -5.80 10.68 -10.56
CA LYS A 69 -5.83 9.25 -10.92
C LYS A 69 -5.04 8.33 -9.99
N LEU A 70 -4.34 8.88 -8.99
CA LEU A 70 -3.58 8.13 -7.98
C LEU A 70 -4.00 8.54 -6.58
N VAL A 71 -4.15 7.56 -5.70
CA VAL A 71 -4.22 7.73 -4.26
C VAL A 71 -2.97 7.14 -3.65
N ILE A 72 -2.33 7.85 -2.72
CA ILE A 72 -1.23 7.32 -1.91
C ILE A 72 -1.75 7.12 -0.48
N VAL A 73 -1.46 5.94 0.11
CA VAL A 73 -1.77 5.64 1.50
C VAL A 73 -0.49 5.20 2.20
N GLY A 74 0.02 6.06 3.08
CA GLY A 74 1.17 5.78 3.92
C GLY A 74 0.77 5.04 5.19
N PHE A 75 1.52 4.02 5.57
CA PHE A 75 1.34 3.24 6.79
C PHE A 75 2.60 3.31 7.63
N PRO A 76 2.64 4.09 8.70
CA PRO A 76 3.73 4.07 9.65
C PRO A 76 3.92 2.66 10.23
N ALA A 77 5.17 2.18 10.31
CA ALA A 77 5.48 0.84 10.78
C ALA A 77 6.79 0.79 11.57
N ASN A 78 6.77 0.21 12.76
CA ASN A 78 7.94 0.14 13.65
C ASN A 78 8.71 -1.19 13.55
N ASN A 79 8.40 -2.03 12.55
CA ASN A 79 8.97 -3.38 12.42
C ASN A 79 10.45 -3.41 12.02
N PHE A 80 11.00 -2.31 11.52
CA PHE A 80 12.36 -2.27 10.99
C PHE A 80 13.24 -1.30 11.80
N GLY A 81 14.08 -1.87 12.67
CA GLY A 81 15.04 -1.12 13.47
C GLY A 81 14.40 -0.14 14.46
N ALA A 82 13.13 -0.33 14.84
CA ALA A 82 12.38 0.59 15.70
C ALA A 82 12.42 2.06 15.22
N GLN A 83 12.36 2.24 13.89
CA GLN A 83 12.52 3.55 13.24
C GLN A 83 11.24 4.38 13.19
N GLU A 84 10.11 3.89 13.76
CA GLU A 84 8.85 4.64 13.90
C GLU A 84 8.31 4.56 15.35
N PRO A 85 9.06 5.10 16.35
CA PRO A 85 8.70 4.96 17.76
C PRO A 85 7.54 5.87 18.18
N GLY A 86 7.25 6.94 17.42
CA GLY A 86 6.26 7.97 17.77
C GLY A 86 4.84 7.46 17.89
N THR A 87 3.98 8.23 18.55
CA THR A 87 2.52 8.07 18.53
C THR A 87 1.97 8.50 17.16
N ASN A 88 0.73 8.12 16.83
CA ASN A 88 0.07 8.57 15.61
C ASN A 88 0.08 10.10 15.45
N SER A 89 -0.19 10.84 16.54
CA SER A 89 -0.16 12.31 16.55
C SER A 89 1.22 12.89 16.25
N GLU A 90 2.28 12.33 16.87
CA GLU A 90 3.66 12.76 16.63
C GLU A 90 4.11 12.47 15.19
N ILE A 91 3.74 11.31 14.65
CA ILE A 91 4.06 10.91 13.28
C ILE A 91 3.34 11.84 12.29
N ASN A 92 2.05 12.09 12.49
CA ASN A 92 1.28 13.00 11.63
C ASN A 92 1.88 14.41 11.62
N ALA A 93 2.19 14.95 12.80
CA ALA A 93 2.85 16.27 12.93
C ALA A 93 4.23 16.28 12.25
N PHE A 94 5.02 15.21 12.39
CA PHE A 94 6.31 15.06 11.72
C PHE A 94 6.19 15.10 10.20
N CYS A 95 5.26 14.32 9.63
CA CYS A 95 5.06 14.23 8.18
C CYS A 95 4.62 15.59 7.60
N GLN A 96 3.67 16.25 8.24
CA GLN A 96 3.18 17.57 7.80
C GLN A 96 4.26 18.66 7.93
N LYS A 97 4.92 18.75 9.08
CA LYS A 97 5.88 19.82 9.37
C LYS A 97 7.16 19.71 8.52
N ASN A 98 7.68 18.50 8.30
CA ASN A 98 8.99 18.31 7.66
C ASN A 98 8.89 18.07 6.16
N TYR A 99 7.78 17.52 5.67
CA TYR A 99 7.63 17.09 4.27
C TYR A 99 6.37 17.63 3.58
N GLY A 100 5.51 18.37 4.31
CA GLY A 100 4.28 18.90 3.76
C GLY A 100 3.31 17.83 3.28
N VAL A 101 3.33 16.63 3.88
CA VAL A 101 2.51 15.49 3.45
C VAL A 101 1.02 15.85 3.49
N THR A 102 0.37 15.71 2.34
CA THR A 102 -1.08 15.92 2.16
C THR A 102 -1.80 14.66 1.69
N PHE A 103 -1.07 13.65 1.22
CA PHE A 103 -1.66 12.35 0.91
C PHE A 103 -2.11 11.62 2.19
N THR A 104 -2.96 10.62 2.01
CA THR A 104 -3.61 9.90 3.13
C THR A 104 -2.60 9.10 3.95
N MET A 105 -2.65 9.25 5.28
CA MET A 105 -1.87 8.47 6.23
C MET A 105 -2.78 7.62 7.11
N ALA A 106 -2.48 6.34 7.24
CA ALA A 106 -3.13 5.43 8.18
C ALA A 106 -2.48 5.49 9.55
N GLU A 107 -3.16 4.97 10.58
CA GLU A 107 -2.53 4.73 11.87
C GLU A 107 -1.34 3.77 11.74
N LYS A 108 -0.44 3.82 12.73
CA LYS A 108 0.72 2.92 12.81
C LYS A 108 0.25 1.47 12.97
N VAL A 109 0.80 0.58 12.12
CA VAL A 109 0.47 -0.85 12.10
C VAL A 109 1.72 -1.72 12.06
N SER A 110 1.57 -3.02 12.37
CA SER A 110 2.59 -4.02 12.06
C SER A 110 2.44 -4.47 10.59
N VAL A 111 3.56 -4.49 9.87
CA VAL A 111 3.61 -4.91 8.45
C VAL A 111 4.34 -6.24 8.25
N LYS A 112 4.81 -6.86 9.35
CA LYS A 112 5.56 -8.13 9.35
C LYS A 112 5.41 -8.83 10.70
N GLY A 113 5.55 -10.17 10.72
CA GLY A 113 5.50 -10.97 11.95
C GLY A 113 4.11 -11.54 12.21
N GLU A 114 3.92 -12.08 13.43
CA GLU A 114 2.68 -12.75 13.82
C GLU A 114 1.49 -11.79 13.92
N ASP A 115 1.75 -10.54 14.26
CA ASP A 115 0.77 -9.47 14.41
C ASP A 115 0.57 -8.63 13.13
N ILE A 116 1.02 -9.16 11.98
CA ILE A 116 0.87 -8.48 10.68
C ILE A 116 -0.57 -8.04 10.44
N HIS A 117 -0.75 -6.75 10.10
CA HIS A 117 -2.06 -6.19 9.79
C HIS A 117 -2.70 -6.91 8.59
N PRO A 118 -4.02 -7.23 8.61
CA PRO A 118 -4.69 -8.02 7.56
C PRO A 118 -4.51 -7.48 6.13
N LEU A 119 -4.45 -6.16 5.95
CA LEU A 119 -4.17 -5.55 4.64
C LEU A 119 -2.78 -5.92 4.13
N PHE A 120 -1.76 -5.89 5.01
CA PHE A 120 -0.39 -6.25 4.62
C PHE A 120 -0.24 -7.75 4.41
N LYS A 121 -0.93 -8.59 5.18
CA LYS A 121 -1.01 -10.02 4.92
C LYS A 121 -1.55 -10.28 3.52
N TRP A 122 -2.65 -9.62 3.17
CA TRP A 122 -3.24 -9.70 1.83
C TRP A 122 -2.26 -9.21 0.74
N LEU A 123 -1.59 -8.07 0.92
CA LEU A 123 -0.63 -7.52 -0.05
C LEU A 123 0.56 -8.46 -0.29
N THR A 124 0.96 -9.25 0.71
CA THR A 124 2.17 -10.08 0.66
C THR A 124 1.92 -11.55 0.36
N THR A 125 0.66 -12.00 0.32
CA THR A 125 0.32 -13.43 0.16
C THR A 125 -0.46 -13.67 -1.13
N LYS A 126 0.13 -14.39 -2.08
CA LYS A 126 -0.50 -14.73 -3.37
C LYS A 126 -1.85 -15.42 -3.21
N GLY A 127 -1.96 -16.33 -2.24
CA GLY A 127 -3.22 -17.04 -1.94
C GLY A 127 -4.37 -16.10 -1.56
N GLU A 128 -4.09 -14.88 -1.07
CA GLU A 128 -5.07 -13.87 -0.70
C GLU A 128 -5.29 -12.80 -1.78
N ASN A 129 -4.22 -12.30 -2.42
CA ASN A 129 -4.29 -11.27 -3.44
C ASN A 129 -4.51 -11.82 -4.86
N GLY A 130 -4.23 -13.10 -5.08
CA GLY A 130 -4.41 -13.79 -6.37
C GLY A 130 -3.31 -13.49 -7.41
N VAL A 131 -2.29 -12.69 -7.08
CA VAL A 131 -1.28 -12.22 -8.05
C VAL A 131 0.11 -12.73 -7.74
N MET A 132 0.68 -12.35 -6.57
CA MET A 132 2.06 -12.68 -6.23
C MET A 132 2.28 -12.76 -4.73
N ASP A 133 3.29 -13.52 -4.32
CA ASP A 133 3.89 -13.40 -2.99
C ASP A 133 4.89 -12.25 -2.99
N ALA A 134 4.97 -11.51 -1.89
CA ALA A 134 5.90 -10.40 -1.72
C ALA A 134 6.47 -10.39 -0.31
N GLU A 135 7.66 -9.85 -0.14
CA GLU A 135 8.29 -9.65 1.16
C GLU A 135 8.57 -8.17 1.41
N ILE A 136 8.17 -7.68 2.57
CA ILE A 136 8.55 -6.34 3.04
C ILE A 136 9.89 -6.47 3.76
N LYS A 137 10.96 -6.11 3.06
CA LYS A 137 12.34 -6.23 3.58
C LYS A 137 12.76 -5.03 4.42
N TRP A 138 12.18 -3.85 4.15
CA TRP A 138 12.53 -2.61 4.85
C TRP A 138 11.41 -1.56 4.72
N ASN A 139 11.57 -0.43 5.43
CA ASN A 139 10.69 0.73 5.31
C ASN A 139 10.67 1.28 3.87
N PHE A 140 9.59 1.93 3.47
CA PHE A 140 9.37 2.49 2.14
C PHE A 140 9.31 1.46 1.01
N THR A 141 8.86 0.22 1.30
CA THR A 141 8.37 -0.72 0.27
C THR A 141 7.03 -0.20 -0.25
N LYS A 142 6.84 -0.22 -1.56
CA LYS A 142 5.65 0.33 -2.22
C LYS A 142 4.90 -0.78 -2.94
N PHE A 143 3.58 -0.82 -2.78
CA PHE A 143 2.67 -1.73 -3.47
C PHE A 143 1.77 -0.89 -4.37
N LEU A 144 1.83 -1.13 -5.68
CA LEU A 144 1.00 -0.45 -6.66
C LEU A 144 -0.19 -1.32 -7.05
N LEU A 145 -1.38 -0.75 -7.02
CA LEU A 145 -2.62 -1.40 -7.36
C LEU A 145 -3.32 -0.65 -8.50
N ASP A 146 -4.07 -1.39 -9.32
CA ASP A 146 -4.85 -0.83 -10.42
C ASP A 146 -6.17 -0.19 -9.94
N GLU A 147 -6.94 0.35 -10.88
CA GLU A 147 -8.22 1.02 -10.66
C GLU A 147 -9.31 0.08 -10.11
N LYS A 148 -9.12 -1.24 -10.26
CA LYS A 148 -9.99 -2.29 -9.69
C LYS A 148 -9.52 -2.74 -8.31
N GLY A 149 -8.40 -2.18 -7.84
CA GLY A 149 -7.80 -2.51 -6.55
C GLY A 149 -7.05 -3.85 -6.56
N GLN A 150 -6.59 -4.32 -7.72
CA GLN A 150 -5.76 -5.50 -7.86
C GLN A 150 -4.28 -5.13 -7.81
N LEU A 151 -3.46 -5.94 -7.15
CA LEU A 151 -2.01 -5.71 -7.07
C LEU A 151 -1.38 -5.80 -8.47
N ILE A 152 -0.60 -4.79 -8.85
CA ILE A 152 0.14 -4.75 -10.13
C ILE A 152 1.61 -5.10 -9.90
N ASN A 153 2.25 -4.42 -8.92
CA ASN A 153 3.67 -4.56 -8.69
C ASN A 153 4.06 -4.16 -7.26
N VAL A 154 5.26 -4.60 -6.86
CA VAL A 154 5.88 -4.27 -5.57
C VAL A 154 7.26 -3.70 -5.84
N PHE A 155 7.58 -2.54 -5.25
CA PHE A 155 8.87 -1.87 -5.43
C PHE A 155 9.61 -1.82 -4.09
N PRO A 156 10.87 -2.23 -4.06
CA PRO A 156 11.70 -2.16 -2.85
C PRO A 156 11.99 -0.71 -2.44
N SER A 157 12.46 -0.54 -1.22
CA SER A 157 12.77 0.77 -0.60
C SER A 157 13.65 1.67 -1.47
N LYS A 158 14.63 1.08 -2.18
CA LYS A 158 15.60 1.82 -3.01
C LYS A 158 14.98 2.49 -4.25
N VAL A 159 13.82 2.00 -4.74
CA VAL A 159 13.14 2.61 -5.88
C VAL A 159 12.50 3.91 -5.42
N ASN A 160 12.93 5.04 -5.99
CA ASN A 160 12.38 6.35 -5.67
C ASN A 160 10.93 6.45 -6.19
N PRO A 161 10.02 7.11 -5.46
CA PRO A 161 8.64 7.30 -5.92
C PRO A 161 8.51 7.94 -7.31
N LEU A 162 9.45 8.78 -7.72
CA LEU A 162 9.45 9.48 -9.02
C LEU A 162 10.16 8.70 -10.14
N ASP A 163 10.74 7.53 -9.84
CA ASP A 163 11.41 6.70 -10.85
C ASP A 163 10.43 6.23 -11.94
N GLU A 164 10.95 6.06 -13.15
CA GLU A 164 10.16 5.56 -14.28
C GLU A 164 9.59 4.16 -14.00
N GLU A 165 10.25 3.37 -13.15
CA GLU A 165 9.74 2.08 -12.72
C GLU A 165 8.31 2.17 -12.15
N ILE A 166 7.98 3.27 -11.45
CA ILE A 166 6.64 3.55 -10.90
C ILE A 166 5.82 4.41 -11.86
N THR A 167 6.39 5.52 -12.34
CA THR A 167 5.65 6.55 -13.08
C THR A 167 5.14 6.09 -14.43
N LYS A 168 5.77 5.07 -15.06
CA LYS A 168 5.28 4.45 -16.31
C LYS A 168 3.87 3.87 -16.18
N TYR A 169 3.45 3.44 -14.99
CA TYR A 169 2.09 2.95 -14.74
C TYR A 169 1.06 4.06 -14.57
N LEU A 170 1.51 5.32 -14.42
CA LEU A 170 0.68 6.48 -14.14
C LEU A 170 0.47 7.39 -15.37
N LYS A 171 1.11 7.06 -16.48
CA LYS A 171 0.99 7.79 -17.76
C LYS A 171 -0.33 7.50 -18.47
#